data_3dfe3d03ace1b8ab94c9f5ff7efc5f90
#
_entry.id   3dfe3d03ace1b8ab94c9f5ff7efc5f90
#
_cell.length_a   1.000
_cell.length_b   1.000
_cell.length_c   1.000
_cell.angle_alpha   90.00
_cell.angle_beta   90.00
_cell.angle_gamma   90.00
#
_symmetry.space_group_name_H-M   'P 1'
#
loop_
_entity.id
_entity.type
_entity.pdbx_description
1 polymer ?
#
loop_
_entity_poly.entity_id
_entity_poly.type
_entity_poly.pdbx_seq_one_letter_code
_entity_poly.pdbx_strand_id
1 'polypeptide(L)'
;MTSRTPVRSAEDVDEKALSYAEIKALAAGNPLIIEKTQLDTDVAKLKLLKQSYLSEIYRFEDMIVKYYPNRIKELENKILGIEKDLNLVKNNTNIANEENFSPMTLKGKQYNKKEMAGKTILEICKTKENSELEEIGEYRGMKLELQINVARQEFELFLKGNSEYKISLGNDIYGNITRIDNALSNIGKELEENKDELENTKKQFENAKIDVKIPFDKENELKEKSTRLDRVN
;
A
#
# COMPACT_ATOMS: atom_id res chain seq x y z
N MET A 1 3.70 -10.16 3.38
CA MET A 1 4.89 -10.97 2.97
C MET A 1 5.82 -10.04 2.22
N THR A 2 6.84 -9.53 2.89
CA THR A 2 7.85 -8.64 2.30
C THR A 2 8.91 -9.54 1.65
N SER A 3 8.88 -9.63 0.32
CA SER A 3 9.95 -10.24 -0.46
C SER A 3 11.20 -9.37 -0.33
N ARG A 4 12.13 -9.75 0.54
CA ARG A 4 13.50 -9.28 0.48
C ARG A 4 14.12 -9.94 -0.76
N THR A 5 14.22 -9.20 -1.84
CA THR A 5 15.16 -9.55 -2.93
C THR A 5 16.57 -9.49 -2.33
N PRO A 6 17.34 -10.57 -2.34
CA PRO A 6 18.72 -10.52 -1.90
C PRO A 6 19.46 -9.56 -2.82
N VAL A 7 20.05 -8.51 -2.24
CA VAL A 7 21.07 -7.72 -2.91
C VAL A 7 22.16 -8.72 -3.28
N ARG A 8 22.38 -8.95 -4.57
CA ARG A 8 23.52 -9.75 -5.05
C ARG A 8 24.76 -9.15 -4.43
N SER A 9 25.42 -9.88 -3.57
CA SER A 9 26.66 -9.46 -2.96
C SER A 9 27.67 -9.21 -4.08
N ALA A 10 28.32 -8.06 -4.02
CA ALA A 10 29.38 -7.67 -4.96
C ALA A 10 30.66 -8.56 -4.81
N GLU A 11 30.59 -9.62 -4.05
CA GLU A 11 31.70 -10.55 -3.76
C GLU A 11 32.10 -11.40 -4.97
N ASP A 12 31.17 -11.69 -5.88
CA ASP A 12 31.43 -12.62 -7.01
C ASP A 12 32.18 -12.00 -8.20
N VAL A 13 32.48 -10.70 -8.22
CA VAL A 13 33.13 -10.03 -9.33
C VAL A 13 34.65 -9.87 -9.11
N ASP A 14 35.11 -10.01 -7.86
CA ASP A 14 36.46 -9.61 -7.47
C ASP A 14 37.58 -10.66 -7.68
N GLU A 15 37.29 -11.97 -7.61
CA GLU A 15 38.35 -12.99 -7.65
C GLU A 15 39.08 -13.10 -9.01
N LYS A 16 38.44 -12.80 -10.12
CA LYS A 16 39.06 -12.92 -11.45
C LYS A 16 39.83 -11.68 -11.91
N ALA A 17 39.48 -10.50 -11.42
CA ALA A 17 40.15 -9.24 -11.79
C ALA A 17 41.48 -9.06 -11.06
N LEU A 18 41.58 -9.52 -9.81
CA LEU A 18 42.79 -9.49 -9.00
C LEU A 18 43.91 -10.34 -9.62
N SER A 19 43.61 -11.49 -10.19
CA SER A 19 44.62 -12.41 -10.70
C SER A 19 45.46 -11.82 -11.84
N TYR A 20 44.90 -11.00 -12.72
CA TYR A 20 45.64 -10.43 -13.85
C TYR A 20 46.58 -9.27 -13.44
N ALA A 21 46.14 -8.41 -12.52
CA ALA A 21 46.94 -7.32 -11.98
C ALA A 21 48.10 -7.84 -11.10
N GLU A 22 47.82 -8.88 -10.29
CA GLU A 22 48.84 -9.57 -9.50
C GLU A 22 49.86 -10.26 -10.35
N ILE A 23 49.48 -10.96 -11.41
CA ILE A 23 50.42 -11.61 -12.37
C ILE A 23 51.29 -10.55 -13.06
N LYS A 24 50.72 -9.42 -13.45
CA LYS A 24 51.44 -8.32 -14.11
C LYS A 24 52.42 -7.64 -13.16
N ALA A 25 52.07 -7.46 -11.90
CA ALA A 25 52.91 -6.86 -10.87
C ALA A 25 54.01 -7.80 -10.38
N LEU A 26 53.76 -9.11 -10.27
CA LEU A 26 54.76 -10.12 -10.04
C LEU A 26 55.78 -10.17 -11.19
N ALA A 27 55.32 -10.05 -12.43
CA ALA A 27 56.20 -9.94 -13.60
C ALA A 27 57.03 -8.66 -13.64
N ALA A 28 56.55 -7.56 -13.04
CA ALA A 28 57.27 -6.28 -12.95
C ALA A 28 58.18 -6.16 -11.73
N GLY A 29 58.08 -7.08 -10.74
CA GLY A 29 58.94 -7.12 -9.53
C GLY A 29 58.74 -5.94 -8.56
N ASN A 30 57.67 -5.13 -8.71
CA ASN A 30 57.42 -3.95 -7.90
C ASN A 30 56.17 -4.11 -6.99
N PRO A 31 56.34 -4.33 -5.66
CA PRO A 31 55.25 -4.49 -4.73
C PRO A 31 54.31 -3.27 -4.63
N LEU A 32 54.78 -2.06 -4.91
CA LEU A 32 53.94 -0.86 -4.89
C LEU A 32 52.87 -0.85 -6.00
N ILE A 33 53.13 -1.54 -7.12
CA ILE A 33 52.12 -1.69 -8.19
C ILE A 33 50.95 -2.59 -7.73
N ILE A 34 51.28 -3.64 -6.99
CA ILE A 34 50.24 -4.53 -6.40
C ILE A 34 49.37 -3.73 -5.41
N GLU A 35 50.03 -3.03 -4.47
CA GLU A 35 49.31 -2.22 -3.46
C GLU A 35 48.44 -1.15 -4.12
N LYS A 36 48.94 -0.45 -5.12
CA LYS A 36 48.19 0.55 -5.88
C LYS A 36 46.92 -0.05 -6.52
N THR A 37 47.07 -1.18 -7.24
CA THR A 37 45.92 -1.83 -7.90
C THR A 37 44.86 -2.28 -6.94
N GLN A 38 45.30 -2.83 -5.79
CA GLN A 38 44.39 -3.22 -4.71
C GLN A 38 43.62 -2.01 -4.15
N LEU A 39 44.34 -0.93 -3.84
CA LEU A 39 43.76 0.31 -3.34
C LEU A 39 42.80 0.96 -4.36
N ASP A 40 43.13 0.95 -5.65
CA ASP A 40 42.26 1.45 -6.72
C ASP A 40 40.91 0.68 -6.70
N THR A 41 40.98 -0.65 -6.62
CA THR A 41 39.80 -1.52 -6.58
C THR A 41 38.96 -1.28 -5.31
N ASP A 42 39.62 -1.25 -4.15
CA ASP A 42 38.95 -1.05 -2.86
C ASP A 42 38.28 0.34 -2.77
N VAL A 43 38.98 1.41 -3.20
CA VAL A 43 38.45 2.77 -3.21
C VAL A 43 37.28 2.88 -4.19
N ALA A 44 37.38 2.26 -5.37
CA ALA A 44 36.28 2.23 -6.32
C ALA A 44 35.03 1.54 -5.73
N LYS A 45 35.22 0.39 -5.09
CA LYS A 45 34.14 -0.38 -4.40
C LYS A 45 33.51 0.44 -3.29
N LEU A 46 34.30 1.06 -2.43
CA LEU A 46 33.82 1.91 -1.33
C LEU A 46 33.07 3.16 -1.82
N LYS A 47 33.54 3.78 -2.92
CA LYS A 47 32.83 4.89 -3.57
C LYS A 47 31.47 4.47 -4.11
N LEU A 48 31.36 3.30 -4.73
CA LEU A 48 30.07 2.74 -5.19
C LEU A 48 29.12 2.47 -4.03
N LEU A 49 29.61 1.88 -2.94
CA LEU A 49 28.82 1.66 -1.72
C LEU A 49 28.32 2.98 -1.13
N LYS A 50 29.18 4.00 -1.07
CA LYS A 50 28.80 5.33 -0.60
C LYS A 50 27.75 5.98 -1.51
N GLN A 51 27.88 5.84 -2.83
CA GLN A 51 26.90 6.36 -3.77
C GLN A 51 25.54 5.67 -3.62
N SER A 52 25.52 4.34 -3.42
CA SER A 52 24.31 3.58 -3.14
C SER A 52 23.66 4.03 -1.84
N TYR A 53 24.45 4.18 -0.78
CA TYR A 53 23.98 4.71 0.52
C TYR A 53 23.36 6.11 0.37
N LEU A 54 24.02 7.05 -0.31
CA LEU A 54 23.49 8.39 -0.53
C LEU A 54 22.18 8.37 -1.32
N SER A 55 22.06 7.51 -2.34
CA SER A 55 20.82 7.35 -3.10
C SER A 55 19.68 6.84 -2.21
N GLU A 56 19.97 5.97 -1.26
CA GLU A 56 19.01 5.46 -0.29
C GLU A 56 18.57 6.55 0.70
N ILE A 57 19.51 7.35 1.20
CA ILE A 57 19.22 8.51 2.06
C ILE A 57 18.30 9.50 1.34
N TYR A 58 18.59 9.89 0.10
CA TYR A 58 17.75 10.80 -0.67
C TYR A 58 16.32 10.24 -0.87
N ARG A 59 16.21 8.93 -1.10
CA ARG A 59 14.89 8.27 -1.18
C ARG A 59 14.13 8.37 0.14
N PHE A 60 14.78 8.13 1.26
CA PHE A 60 14.16 8.27 2.59
C PHE A 60 13.76 9.71 2.88
N GLU A 61 14.61 10.69 2.56
CA GLU A 61 14.30 12.11 2.71
C GLU A 61 13.04 12.50 1.92
N ASP A 62 12.92 12.06 0.67
CA ASP A 62 11.73 12.30 -0.15
C ASP A 62 10.48 11.62 0.45
N MET A 63 10.61 10.40 0.96
CA MET A 63 9.52 9.71 1.66
C MET A 63 9.11 10.44 2.94
N ILE A 64 10.06 10.95 3.72
CA ILE A 64 9.81 11.73 4.95
C ILE A 64 9.05 13.02 4.64
N VAL A 65 9.42 13.69 3.57
CA VAL A 65 8.85 15.01 3.23
C VAL A 65 7.49 14.87 2.53
N LYS A 66 7.32 13.86 1.66
CA LYS A 66 6.15 13.75 0.78
C LYS A 66 5.24 12.57 1.12
N TYR A 67 5.80 11.35 1.12
CA TYR A 67 4.98 10.14 1.20
C TYR A 67 4.30 9.99 2.55
N TYR A 68 5.06 9.96 3.65
CA TYR A 68 4.49 9.70 4.98
C TYR A 68 3.47 10.74 5.44
N PRO A 69 3.72 12.07 5.31
CA PRO A 69 2.73 13.07 5.72
C PRO A 69 1.42 12.95 4.94
N ASN A 70 1.50 12.74 3.63
CA ASN A 70 0.32 12.57 2.79
C ASN A 70 -0.45 11.30 3.14
N ARG A 71 0.27 10.16 3.30
CA ARG A 71 -0.37 8.88 3.65
C ARG A 71 -1.04 8.92 5.02
N ILE A 72 -0.40 9.52 6.02
CA ILE A 72 -0.98 9.71 7.35
C ILE A 72 -2.27 10.52 7.25
N LYS A 73 -2.25 11.65 6.54
CA LYS A 73 -3.43 12.50 6.35
C LYS A 73 -4.57 11.77 5.61
N GLU A 74 -4.25 11.00 4.59
CA GLU A 74 -5.23 10.17 3.88
C GLU A 74 -5.89 9.15 4.80
N LEU A 75 -5.09 8.42 5.60
CA LEU A 75 -5.59 7.43 6.55
C LEU A 75 -6.43 8.08 7.66
N GLU A 76 -6.00 9.22 8.21
CA GLU A 76 -6.76 9.96 9.22
C GLU A 76 -8.12 10.42 8.66
N ASN A 77 -8.17 10.94 7.45
CA ASN A 77 -9.41 11.33 6.79
C ASN A 77 -10.32 10.12 6.52
N LYS A 78 -9.74 9.00 6.06
CA LYS A 78 -10.47 7.76 5.82
C LYS A 78 -11.08 7.21 7.12
N ILE A 79 -10.30 7.16 8.20
CA ILE A 79 -10.77 6.74 9.53
C ILE A 79 -11.96 7.60 9.99
N LEU A 80 -11.84 8.94 9.88
CA LEU A 80 -12.93 9.84 10.24
C LEU A 80 -14.21 9.59 9.40
N GLY A 81 -14.05 9.29 8.12
CA GLY A 81 -15.16 8.93 7.23
C GLY A 81 -15.84 7.65 7.69
N ILE A 82 -15.06 6.59 7.93
CA ILE A 82 -15.57 5.28 8.37
C ILE A 82 -16.25 5.37 9.75
N GLU A 83 -15.69 6.15 10.70
CA GLU A 83 -16.31 6.36 12.02
C GLU A 83 -17.69 7.02 11.92
N LYS A 84 -17.83 8.03 11.04
CA LYS A 84 -19.14 8.65 10.77
C LYS A 84 -20.12 7.65 10.14
N ASP A 85 -19.64 6.82 9.21
CA ASP A 85 -20.47 5.81 8.55
C ASP A 85 -20.93 4.73 9.52
N LEU A 86 -20.04 4.28 10.42
CA LEU A 86 -20.40 3.32 11.46
C LEU A 86 -21.50 3.88 12.39
N ASN A 87 -21.40 5.16 12.76
CA ASN A 87 -22.43 5.83 13.55
C ASN A 87 -23.73 6.02 12.75
N LEU A 88 -23.63 6.37 11.47
CA LEU A 88 -24.78 6.50 10.58
C LEU A 88 -25.56 5.18 10.49
N VAL A 89 -24.87 4.08 10.23
CA VAL A 89 -25.46 2.73 10.14
C VAL A 89 -26.11 2.33 11.48
N LYS A 90 -25.42 2.53 12.61
CA LYS A 90 -25.96 2.21 13.95
C LYS A 90 -27.24 2.97 14.24
N ASN A 91 -27.27 4.28 13.97
CA ASN A 91 -28.42 5.13 14.27
C ASN A 91 -29.63 4.85 13.37
N ASN A 92 -29.41 4.33 12.16
CA ASN A 92 -30.46 4.01 11.19
C ASN A 92 -30.78 2.51 11.11
N THR A 93 -30.17 1.69 11.96
CA THR A 93 -30.50 0.27 12.06
C THR A 93 -31.77 0.10 12.91
N ASN A 94 -32.89 -0.19 12.25
CA ASN A 94 -34.15 -0.49 12.90
C ASN A 94 -34.56 -1.96 12.62
N ILE A 95 -34.17 -2.85 13.53
CA ILE A 95 -34.49 -4.29 13.43
C ILE A 95 -35.75 -4.56 14.24
N ALA A 96 -36.90 -4.14 13.72
CA ALA A 96 -38.17 -4.32 14.37
C ALA A 96 -39.00 -5.52 13.84
N ASN A 97 -38.43 -6.33 12.94
CA ASN A 97 -39.14 -7.45 12.29
C ASN A 97 -38.48 -8.80 12.60
N GLU A 98 -39.27 -9.88 12.43
CA GLU A 98 -38.84 -11.25 12.67
C GLU A 98 -37.67 -11.72 11.78
N GLU A 99 -37.43 -11.03 10.66
CA GLU A 99 -36.38 -11.38 9.69
C GLU A 99 -35.01 -10.73 9.99
N ASN A 100 -34.85 -9.99 11.09
CA ASN A 100 -33.66 -9.20 11.39
C ASN A 100 -33.24 -8.29 10.22
N PHE A 101 -34.22 -7.65 9.56
CA PHE A 101 -34.02 -6.79 8.40
C PHE A 101 -34.48 -5.37 8.70
N SER A 102 -33.62 -4.39 8.48
CA SER A 102 -34.02 -2.98 8.52
C SER A 102 -34.77 -2.61 7.24
N PRO A 103 -35.77 -1.72 7.32
CA PRO A 103 -36.48 -1.25 6.13
C PRO A 103 -35.48 -0.67 5.09
N MET A 104 -35.64 -1.07 3.83
CA MET A 104 -34.85 -0.61 2.69
C MET A 104 -35.72 0.20 1.75
N THR A 105 -35.28 1.37 1.33
CA THR A 105 -35.96 2.18 0.32
C THR A 105 -35.32 1.97 -1.04
N LEU A 106 -36.11 1.58 -2.06
CA LEU A 106 -35.63 1.40 -3.43
C LEU A 106 -36.61 2.13 -4.38
N LYS A 107 -36.08 2.97 -5.26
CA LYS A 107 -36.88 3.79 -6.22
C LYS A 107 -38.08 4.50 -5.52
N GLY A 108 -37.84 5.04 -4.33
CA GLY A 108 -38.83 5.77 -3.54
C GLY A 108 -39.86 4.93 -2.81
N LYS A 109 -39.79 3.59 -2.90
CA LYS A 109 -40.69 2.66 -2.17
C LYS A 109 -39.95 1.94 -1.07
N GLN A 110 -40.57 1.88 0.13
CA GLN A 110 -40.02 1.18 1.29
C GLN A 110 -40.41 -0.31 1.29
N TYR A 111 -39.41 -1.14 1.59
CA TYR A 111 -39.54 -2.60 1.69
C TYR A 111 -39.13 -3.06 3.09
N ASN A 112 -40.00 -3.79 3.74
CA ASN A 112 -39.82 -4.29 5.12
C ASN A 112 -39.45 -5.78 5.16
N LYS A 113 -39.39 -6.45 4.00
CA LYS A 113 -39.07 -7.88 3.86
C LYS A 113 -37.87 -8.06 2.94
N LYS A 114 -36.91 -8.90 3.37
CA LYS A 114 -35.70 -9.24 2.59
C LYS A 114 -36.01 -9.71 1.18
N GLU A 115 -37.00 -10.60 1.05
CA GLU A 115 -37.37 -11.17 -0.25
C GLU A 115 -37.83 -10.10 -1.24
N MET A 116 -38.70 -9.19 -0.80
CA MET A 116 -39.23 -8.14 -1.66
C MET A 116 -38.15 -7.14 -2.07
N ALA A 117 -37.27 -6.72 -1.11
CA ALA A 117 -36.15 -5.84 -1.39
C ALA A 117 -35.18 -6.49 -2.39
N GLY A 118 -34.80 -7.75 -2.17
CA GLY A 118 -33.88 -8.48 -3.05
C GLY A 118 -34.45 -8.72 -4.45
N LYS A 119 -35.77 -9.03 -4.58
CA LYS A 119 -36.45 -9.10 -5.90
C LYS A 119 -36.39 -7.77 -6.64
N THR A 120 -36.69 -6.66 -5.95
CA THR A 120 -36.62 -5.32 -6.54
C THR A 120 -35.21 -4.95 -6.99
N ILE A 121 -34.18 -5.28 -6.20
CA ILE A 121 -32.78 -5.06 -6.64
C ILE A 121 -32.52 -5.80 -7.95
N LEU A 122 -32.89 -7.09 -8.05
CA LEU A 122 -32.69 -7.86 -9.29
C LEU A 122 -33.52 -7.31 -10.46
N GLU A 123 -34.71 -6.81 -10.22
CA GLU A 123 -35.51 -6.15 -11.28
C GLU A 123 -34.84 -4.87 -11.78
N ILE A 124 -34.31 -4.04 -10.86
CA ILE A 124 -33.54 -2.84 -11.22
C ILE A 124 -32.29 -3.24 -12.04
N CYS A 125 -31.57 -4.28 -11.65
CA CYS A 125 -30.42 -4.79 -12.41
C CYS A 125 -30.82 -5.21 -13.84
N LYS A 126 -31.93 -5.93 -13.99
CA LYS A 126 -32.42 -6.39 -15.30
C LYS A 126 -32.87 -5.26 -16.22
N THR A 127 -33.35 -4.16 -15.66
CA THR A 127 -33.84 -3.00 -16.44
C THR A 127 -32.77 -1.94 -16.68
N LYS A 128 -31.59 -2.09 -16.08
CA LYS A 128 -30.49 -1.15 -16.26
C LYS A 128 -29.78 -1.39 -17.60
N GLU A 129 -29.84 -0.41 -18.49
CA GLU A 129 -29.32 -0.50 -19.88
C GLU A 129 -27.93 0.15 -20.03
N ASN A 130 -27.58 1.09 -19.15
CA ASN A 130 -26.33 1.84 -19.26
C ASN A 130 -25.36 1.48 -18.11
N SER A 131 -24.09 1.82 -18.29
CA SER A 131 -23.03 1.61 -17.29
C SER A 131 -22.85 2.80 -16.33
N GLU A 132 -23.70 3.83 -16.41
CA GLU A 132 -23.60 4.99 -15.54
C GLU A 132 -24.00 4.61 -14.10
N LEU A 133 -23.37 5.28 -13.14
CA LEU A 133 -23.70 5.14 -11.72
C LEU A 133 -25.07 5.78 -11.46
N GLU A 134 -25.99 5.03 -10.88
CA GLU A 134 -27.38 5.46 -10.66
C GLU A 134 -27.78 5.22 -9.21
N GLU A 135 -28.31 6.25 -8.53
CA GLU A 135 -28.89 6.12 -7.20
C GLU A 135 -30.21 5.33 -7.29
N ILE A 136 -30.26 4.20 -6.63
CA ILE A 136 -31.42 3.31 -6.61
C ILE A 136 -32.18 3.32 -5.30
N GLY A 137 -31.62 3.88 -4.23
CA GLY A 137 -32.31 3.94 -2.95
C GLY A 137 -31.41 4.22 -1.75
N GLU A 138 -31.89 3.78 -0.58
CA GLU A 138 -31.22 3.96 0.71
C GLU A 138 -31.40 2.75 1.61
N TYR A 139 -30.36 2.40 2.37
CA TYR A 139 -30.40 1.35 3.38
C TYR A 139 -29.53 1.69 4.59
N ARG A 140 -30.12 1.67 5.77
CA ARG A 140 -29.48 2.04 7.05
C ARG A 140 -28.73 3.38 7.00
N GLY A 141 -29.34 4.39 6.35
CA GLY A 141 -28.79 5.73 6.21
C GLY A 141 -27.74 5.87 5.11
N MET A 142 -27.36 4.79 4.42
CA MET A 142 -26.45 4.84 3.28
C MET A 142 -27.20 4.85 1.97
N LYS A 143 -26.78 5.68 1.03
CA LYS A 143 -27.30 5.66 -0.35
C LYS A 143 -26.83 4.40 -1.07
N LEU A 144 -27.73 3.86 -1.87
CA LEU A 144 -27.46 2.72 -2.74
C LEU A 144 -27.32 3.21 -4.16
N GLU A 145 -26.13 3.04 -4.73
CA GLU A 145 -25.86 3.38 -6.14
C GLU A 145 -25.47 2.13 -6.90
N LEU A 146 -26.05 1.95 -8.09
CA LEU A 146 -25.86 0.76 -8.93
C LEU A 146 -25.13 1.11 -10.23
N GLN A 147 -24.14 0.31 -10.59
CA GLN A 147 -23.39 0.42 -11.84
C GLN A 147 -23.25 -0.96 -12.51
N ILE A 148 -23.11 -0.98 -13.85
CA ILE A 148 -22.67 -2.16 -14.58
C ILE A 148 -21.16 -2.08 -14.78
N ASN A 149 -20.43 -3.06 -14.28
CA ASN A 149 -19.01 -3.26 -14.62
C ASN A 149 -18.94 -3.98 -15.97
N VAL A 150 -18.73 -3.22 -17.02
CA VAL A 150 -18.71 -3.74 -18.41
C VAL A 150 -17.59 -4.77 -18.62
N ALA A 151 -16.44 -4.56 -17.98
CA ALA A 151 -15.28 -5.45 -18.12
C ALA A 151 -15.50 -6.84 -17.50
N ARG A 152 -16.27 -6.92 -16.43
CA ARG A 152 -16.59 -8.16 -15.71
C ARG A 152 -17.99 -8.70 -16.02
N GLN A 153 -18.82 -7.91 -16.69
CA GLN A 153 -20.24 -8.18 -16.95
C GLN A 153 -21.02 -8.46 -15.65
N GLU A 154 -20.71 -7.70 -14.60
CA GLU A 154 -21.30 -7.83 -13.27
C GLU A 154 -21.98 -6.53 -12.85
N PHE A 155 -23.00 -6.63 -12.02
CA PHE A 155 -23.58 -5.48 -11.34
C PHE A 155 -22.81 -5.18 -10.05
N GLU A 156 -22.43 -3.94 -9.88
CA GLU A 156 -21.76 -3.43 -8.69
C GLU A 156 -22.66 -2.45 -7.97
N LEU A 157 -22.89 -2.71 -6.68
CA LEU A 157 -23.64 -1.84 -5.80
C LEU A 157 -22.65 -1.11 -4.90
N PHE A 158 -22.82 0.19 -4.77
CA PHE A 158 -22.03 1.04 -3.89
C PHE A 158 -22.92 1.53 -2.75
N LEU A 159 -22.47 1.31 -1.52
CA LEU A 159 -23.03 1.94 -0.34
C LEU A 159 -22.27 3.24 -0.12
N LYS A 160 -22.94 4.36 -0.27
CA LYS A 160 -22.37 5.71 -0.14
C LYS A 160 -22.77 6.34 1.18
N GLY A 161 -21.78 6.57 2.01
CA GLY A 161 -21.85 7.40 3.21
C GLY A 161 -20.84 8.54 3.10
N ASN A 162 -19.99 8.68 4.12
CA ASN A 162 -18.78 9.52 4.05
C ASN A 162 -17.65 8.78 3.31
N SER A 163 -17.68 7.46 3.33
CA SER A 163 -16.86 6.55 2.55
C SER A 163 -17.72 5.78 1.56
N GLU A 164 -17.08 4.95 0.73
CA GLU A 164 -17.75 4.13 -0.26
C GLU A 164 -17.42 2.66 -0.05
N TYR A 165 -18.45 1.80 -0.06
CA TYR A 165 -18.31 0.36 0.10
C TYR A 165 -18.90 -0.36 -1.10
N LYS A 166 -18.04 -1.03 -1.84
CA LYS A 166 -18.39 -1.71 -3.09
C LYS A 166 -18.78 -3.17 -2.87
N ILE A 167 -19.87 -3.59 -3.50
CA ILE A 167 -20.45 -4.92 -3.41
C ILE A 167 -20.73 -5.45 -4.81
N SER A 168 -20.23 -6.64 -5.15
CA SER A 168 -20.62 -7.34 -6.38
C SER A 168 -21.96 -8.05 -6.14
N LEU A 169 -22.97 -7.77 -6.97
CA LEU A 169 -24.26 -8.42 -6.92
C LEU A 169 -24.25 -9.70 -7.74
N GLY A 170 -25.02 -10.67 -7.28
CA GLY A 170 -25.27 -11.93 -7.99
C GLY A 170 -26.73 -12.09 -8.41
N ASN A 171 -27.10 -13.29 -8.84
CA ASN A 171 -28.45 -13.61 -9.29
C ASN A 171 -29.36 -14.13 -8.16
N ASP A 172 -28.87 -14.19 -6.93
CA ASP A 172 -29.63 -14.68 -5.78
C ASP A 172 -30.20 -13.53 -4.95
N ILE A 173 -31.50 -13.59 -4.71
CA ILE A 173 -32.30 -12.58 -3.98
C ILE A 173 -31.75 -12.38 -2.55
N TYR A 174 -31.65 -13.47 -1.79
CA TYR A 174 -31.21 -13.42 -0.40
C TYR A 174 -29.69 -13.20 -0.28
N GLY A 175 -28.93 -13.76 -1.22
CA GLY A 175 -27.48 -13.59 -1.29
C GLY A 175 -27.08 -12.12 -1.48
N ASN A 176 -27.81 -11.36 -2.29
CA ASN A 176 -27.56 -9.93 -2.47
C ASN A 176 -27.80 -9.13 -1.18
N ILE A 177 -28.90 -9.38 -0.49
CA ILE A 177 -29.19 -8.73 0.81
C ILE A 177 -28.12 -9.12 1.83
N THR A 178 -27.73 -10.39 1.88
CA THR A 178 -26.66 -10.87 2.79
C THR A 178 -25.32 -10.19 2.50
N ARG A 179 -24.95 -9.98 1.23
CA ARG A 179 -23.73 -9.25 0.86
C ARG A 179 -23.77 -7.80 1.33
N ILE A 180 -24.93 -7.15 1.21
CA ILE A 180 -25.14 -5.78 1.68
C ILE A 180 -25.01 -5.72 3.21
N ASP A 181 -25.69 -6.61 3.94
CA ASP A 181 -25.62 -6.69 5.39
C ASP A 181 -24.20 -6.99 5.89
N ASN A 182 -23.48 -7.90 5.21
CA ASN A 182 -22.09 -8.21 5.52
C ASN A 182 -21.15 -7.01 5.29
N ALA A 183 -21.35 -6.26 4.22
CA ALA A 183 -20.56 -5.06 3.97
C ALA A 183 -20.72 -4.03 5.09
N LEU A 184 -21.98 -3.78 5.52
CA LEU A 184 -22.26 -2.89 6.64
C LEU A 184 -21.71 -3.40 7.97
N SER A 185 -21.75 -4.71 8.21
CA SER A 185 -21.21 -5.34 9.42
C SER A 185 -19.68 -5.29 9.46
N ASN A 186 -19.02 -5.29 8.29
CA ASN A 186 -17.57 -5.24 8.17
C ASN A 186 -16.98 -3.82 8.31
N ILE A 187 -17.79 -2.77 8.34
CA ILE A 187 -17.31 -1.39 8.50
C ILE A 187 -16.45 -1.24 9.77
N GLY A 188 -16.87 -1.87 10.88
CA GLY A 188 -16.09 -1.85 12.12
C GLY A 188 -14.73 -2.52 12.00
N LYS A 189 -14.62 -3.61 11.25
CA LYS A 189 -13.36 -4.29 10.98
C LYS A 189 -12.46 -3.45 10.08
N GLU A 190 -13.01 -2.84 9.03
CA GLU A 190 -12.27 -1.92 8.16
C GLU A 190 -11.72 -0.71 8.94
N LEU A 191 -12.47 -0.21 9.92
CA LEU A 191 -12.01 0.85 10.82
C LEU A 191 -10.75 0.44 11.58
N GLU A 192 -10.76 -0.73 12.21
CA GLU A 192 -9.59 -1.22 12.96
C GLU A 192 -8.39 -1.48 12.04
N GLU A 193 -8.59 -2.08 10.87
CA GLU A 193 -7.53 -2.30 9.88
C GLU A 193 -6.87 -0.98 9.45
N ASN A 194 -7.65 0.08 9.22
CA ASN A 194 -7.11 1.40 8.87
C ASN A 194 -6.40 2.09 10.05
N LYS A 195 -6.85 1.87 11.29
CA LYS A 195 -6.16 2.37 12.49
C LYS A 195 -4.81 1.68 12.68
N ASP A 196 -4.75 0.37 12.49
CA ASP A 196 -3.50 -0.39 12.55
C ASP A 196 -2.53 0.05 11.44
N GLU A 197 -3.02 0.29 10.22
CA GLU A 197 -2.21 0.82 9.13
C GLU A 197 -1.66 2.21 9.45
N LEU A 198 -2.48 3.08 10.04
CA LEU A 198 -2.05 4.42 10.46
C LEU A 198 -0.94 4.35 11.51
N GLU A 199 -1.09 3.50 12.52
CA GLU A 199 -0.07 3.32 13.57
C GLU A 199 1.24 2.78 12.97
N ASN A 200 1.16 1.78 12.10
CA ASN A 200 2.32 1.22 11.40
C ASN A 200 3.01 2.27 10.51
N THR A 201 2.23 3.07 9.79
CA THR A 201 2.76 4.14 8.94
C THR A 201 3.48 5.21 9.79
N LYS A 202 2.91 5.59 10.93
CA LYS A 202 3.55 6.53 11.87
C LYS A 202 4.86 5.96 12.44
N LYS A 203 4.90 4.67 12.79
CA LYS A 203 6.12 3.99 13.25
C LYS A 203 7.20 3.97 12.15
N GLN A 204 6.82 3.64 10.92
CA GLN A 204 7.76 3.65 9.79
C GLN A 204 8.30 5.06 9.51
N PHE A 205 7.46 6.08 9.65
CA PHE A 205 7.86 7.47 9.50
C PHE A 205 8.92 7.88 10.54
N GLU A 206 8.72 7.53 11.82
CA GLU A 206 9.72 7.83 12.85
C GLU A 206 11.01 7.04 12.64
N ASN A 207 10.94 5.77 12.23
CA ASN A 207 12.13 4.99 11.92
C ASN A 207 12.90 5.60 10.75
N ALA A 208 12.23 6.00 9.67
CA ALA A 208 12.88 6.65 8.54
C ALA A 208 13.63 7.93 8.94
N LYS A 209 13.07 8.74 9.87
CA LYS A 209 13.75 9.92 10.41
C LYS A 209 15.02 9.61 11.22
N ILE A 210 15.07 8.41 11.79
CA ILE A 210 16.26 7.93 12.52
C ILE A 210 17.30 7.43 11.51
N ASP A 211 16.87 6.60 10.57
CA ASP A 211 17.74 5.94 9.57
C ASP A 211 18.49 6.95 8.70
N VAL A 212 17.83 8.05 8.31
CA VAL A 212 18.45 9.16 7.56
C VAL A 212 19.62 9.80 8.29
N LYS A 213 19.68 9.72 9.62
CA LYS A 213 20.74 10.33 10.44
C LYS A 213 21.92 9.39 10.67
N ILE A 214 21.83 8.13 10.31
CA ILE A 214 22.91 7.16 10.48
C ILE A 214 23.99 7.48 9.43
N PRO A 215 25.25 7.75 9.80
CA PRO A 215 26.28 8.06 8.85
C PRO A 215 26.72 6.80 8.08
N PHE A 216 27.36 7.00 6.93
CA PHE A 216 27.96 5.91 6.18
C PHE A 216 29.03 5.20 7.02
N ASP A 217 28.84 3.92 7.28
CA ASP A 217 29.67 3.12 8.22
C ASP A 217 31.13 2.98 7.77
N LYS A 218 31.38 3.01 6.45
CA LYS A 218 32.72 2.87 5.86
C LYS A 218 33.39 4.19 5.45
N GLU A 219 32.92 5.33 5.98
CA GLU A 219 33.46 6.65 5.65
C GLU A 219 34.95 6.77 6.00
N ASN A 220 35.34 6.27 7.20
CA ASN A 220 36.73 6.32 7.64
C ASN A 220 37.63 5.40 6.79
N GLU A 221 37.16 4.19 6.47
CA GLU A 221 37.87 3.25 5.62
C GLU A 221 38.12 3.84 4.21
N LEU A 222 37.06 4.44 3.63
CA LEU A 222 37.18 5.14 2.34
C LEU A 222 38.20 6.25 2.38
N LYS A 223 38.22 7.07 3.43
CA LYS A 223 39.15 8.17 3.60
C LYS A 223 40.59 7.68 3.76
N GLU A 224 40.82 6.67 4.58
CA GLU A 224 42.14 6.08 4.81
C GLU A 224 42.74 5.49 3.52
N LYS A 225 41.96 4.64 2.84
CA LYS A 225 42.38 4.00 1.58
C LYS A 225 42.58 5.02 0.45
N SER A 226 41.75 6.04 0.34
CA SER A 226 41.93 7.12 -0.65
C SER A 226 43.20 7.90 -0.38
N THR A 227 43.47 8.27 0.89
CA THR A 227 44.71 8.97 1.25
C THR A 227 45.95 8.13 1.01
N ARG A 228 45.87 6.80 1.23
CA ARG A 228 46.97 5.88 0.94
C ARG A 228 47.22 5.76 -0.58
N LEU A 229 46.13 5.65 -1.34
CA LEU A 229 46.19 5.60 -2.81
C LEU A 229 46.86 6.85 -3.39
N ASP A 230 46.52 8.02 -2.88
CA ASP A 230 47.15 9.30 -3.31
C ASP A 230 48.66 9.35 -3.04
N ARG A 231 49.15 8.61 -2.02
CA ARG A 231 50.60 8.55 -1.70
C ARG A 231 51.38 7.54 -2.55
N VAL A 232 50.73 6.54 -3.10
CA VAL A 232 51.35 5.51 -3.95
C VAL A 232 51.19 5.80 -5.44
N ASN A 233 50.46 6.86 -5.81
CA ASN A 233 50.38 7.42 -7.16
C ASN A 233 51.57 8.30 -7.46
#